data_33f11beb72e2990b095d3c834304ff39
#
_entry.id   33f11beb72e2990b095d3c834304ff39
#
_cell.length_a   1.000
_cell.length_b   1.000
_cell.length_c   1.000
_cell.angle_alpha   90.00
_cell.angle_beta   90.00
_cell.angle_gamma   90.00
#
_symmetry.space_group_name_H-M   'P 1'
#
loop_
_entity.id
_entity.type
_entity.pdbx_description
1 polymer ?
#
loop_
_entity_poly.entity_id
_entity_poly.type
_entity_poly.pdbx_seq_one_letter_code
_entity_poly.pdbx_strand_id
1 'polypeptide(L)'
;AAAVGAVGLIENSHTRVIDASTAHRTAPGWVYGFPELYKDPAQTIGTARFIANPGCHATGFLAAAAPLAALNVLPRDYPLTCFSLTGYSGGGKKMIAEYEAGDKGNELYSPRIYGTTLKHKHLAEMQKISGLEAPPVFCPVVDDYYRGMATTIQLHNRYLRGQPTARELSLILAAYYAKQPLVSVAPYSDQPAYLAANALAGTDRLELTVSGHEGQTIVTARFDNLGKGASGAAVQNMNLMLGFEETRGLVL
;
A
#
# COMPACT_ATOMS: atom_id res chain seq x y z
N ALA A 1 10.09 -19.75 -1.71
CA ALA A 1 11.00 -20.84 -1.28
C ALA A 1 12.20 -20.29 -0.48
N ALA A 2 13.00 -19.33 -1.02
CA ALA A 2 14.21 -18.85 -0.36
C ALA A 2 13.96 -18.21 1.02
N ALA A 3 12.98 -17.30 1.15
CA ALA A 3 12.67 -16.65 2.43
C ALA A 3 12.23 -17.64 3.52
N VAL A 4 11.40 -18.62 3.17
CA VAL A 4 10.98 -19.68 4.10
C VAL A 4 12.18 -20.49 4.59
N GLY A 5 13.08 -20.87 3.67
CA GLY A 5 14.31 -21.58 4.02
C GLY A 5 15.23 -20.74 4.92
N ALA A 6 15.41 -19.45 4.60
CA ALA A 6 16.25 -18.56 5.40
C ALA A 6 15.75 -18.38 6.85
N VAL A 7 14.45 -18.24 7.04
CA VAL A 7 13.85 -18.17 8.39
C VAL A 7 14.04 -19.47 9.14
N GLY A 8 13.95 -20.62 8.47
CA GLY A 8 14.18 -21.94 9.06
C GLY A 8 15.61 -22.17 9.58
N LEU A 9 16.59 -21.36 9.16
CA LEU A 9 17.98 -21.42 9.65
C LEU A 9 18.19 -20.69 10.97
N ILE A 10 17.17 -19.98 11.49
CA ILE A 10 17.28 -19.22 12.73
C ILE A 10 16.97 -20.15 13.91
N GLU A 11 18.01 -20.64 14.57
CA GLU A 11 17.90 -21.61 15.67
C GLU A 11 17.61 -20.97 17.04
N ASN A 12 17.95 -19.71 17.23
CA ASN A 12 17.74 -19.00 18.50
C ASN A 12 16.36 -18.35 18.60
N SER A 13 15.92 -18.01 19.82
CA SER A 13 14.62 -17.38 20.09
C SER A 13 14.62 -15.85 20.06
N HIS A 14 15.78 -15.20 20.04
CA HIS A 14 15.91 -13.75 20.17
C HIS A 14 16.11 -13.01 18.85
N THR A 15 16.53 -13.68 17.78
CA THR A 15 16.62 -13.05 16.46
C THR A 15 15.23 -12.64 15.96
N ARG A 16 15.09 -11.38 15.61
CA ARG A 16 13.88 -10.80 15.04
C ARG A 16 14.03 -10.61 13.53
N VAL A 17 12.97 -10.77 12.78
CA VAL A 17 13.01 -10.80 11.31
C VAL A 17 11.99 -9.86 10.71
N ILE A 18 12.41 -9.10 9.71
CA ILE A 18 11.53 -8.38 8.77
C ILE A 18 11.72 -9.04 7.41
N ASP A 19 10.67 -9.68 6.90
CA ASP A 19 10.67 -10.32 5.59
C ASP A 19 9.94 -9.45 4.55
N ALA A 20 10.67 -9.01 3.53
CA ALA A 20 10.10 -8.22 2.44
C ALA A 20 9.51 -9.08 1.30
N SER A 21 9.62 -10.41 1.38
CA SER A 21 9.06 -11.31 0.36
C SER A 21 7.55 -11.47 0.51
N THR A 22 6.94 -12.15 -0.46
CA THR A 22 5.50 -12.49 -0.40
C THR A 22 5.20 -13.70 0.49
N ALA A 23 6.24 -14.40 0.98
CA ALA A 23 6.08 -15.71 1.61
C ALA A 23 5.28 -15.65 2.92
N HIS A 24 5.42 -14.59 3.69
CA HIS A 24 4.92 -14.52 5.05
C HIS A 24 3.81 -13.47 5.28
N ARG A 25 3.43 -12.69 4.26
CA ARG A 25 2.45 -11.58 4.39
C ARG A 25 1.07 -12.03 4.87
N THR A 26 0.73 -13.29 4.63
CA THR A 26 -0.53 -13.88 5.08
C THR A 26 -0.32 -15.10 5.97
N ALA A 27 0.93 -15.40 6.37
CA ALA A 27 1.26 -16.58 7.17
C ALA A 27 0.85 -16.39 8.64
N PRO A 28 0.40 -17.46 9.33
CA PRO A 28 0.22 -17.41 10.78
C PRO A 28 1.54 -17.13 11.52
N GLY A 29 1.45 -16.40 12.64
CA GLY A 29 2.62 -16.06 13.47
C GLY A 29 3.46 -14.89 12.95
N TRP A 30 3.10 -14.30 11.82
CA TRP A 30 3.71 -13.08 11.28
C TRP A 30 2.80 -11.89 11.46
N VAL A 31 3.33 -10.78 11.97
CA VAL A 31 2.64 -9.50 12.04
C VAL A 31 2.82 -8.77 10.69
N TYR A 32 1.74 -8.24 10.16
CA TYR A 32 1.80 -7.49 8.90
C TYR A 32 2.39 -6.10 9.16
N GLY A 33 3.47 -5.76 8.51
CA GLY A 33 4.29 -4.59 8.77
C GLY A 33 3.73 -3.28 8.21
N PHE A 34 2.48 -2.95 8.52
CA PHE A 34 1.86 -1.67 8.20
C PHE A 34 1.37 -1.00 9.50
N PRO A 35 2.27 -0.24 10.18
CA PRO A 35 2.02 0.30 11.53
C PRO A 35 0.71 1.06 11.66
N GLU A 36 0.36 1.87 10.67
CA GLU A 36 -0.81 2.76 10.68
C GLU A 36 -2.17 2.02 10.68
N LEU A 37 -2.17 0.70 10.49
CA LEU A 37 -3.38 -0.12 10.61
C LEU A 37 -3.64 -0.61 12.05
N TYR A 38 -2.69 -0.37 12.97
CA TYR A 38 -2.82 -0.81 14.36
C TYR A 38 -3.16 0.35 15.29
N LYS A 39 -3.98 0.06 16.30
CA LYS A 39 -4.32 1.02 17.35
C LYS A 39 -3.08 1.41 18.16
N ASP A 40 -2.21 0.46 18.41
CA ASP A 40 -0.93 0.62 19.11
C ASP A 40 0.17 -0.10 18.31
N PRO A 41 0.81 0.59 17.35
CA PRO A 41 1.88 -0.02 16.56
C PRO A 41 3.13 -0.32 17.38
N ALA A 42 3.44 0.46 18.41
CA ALA A 42 4.58 0.21 19.30
C ALA A 42 4.40 -1.12 20.04
N GLN A 43 3.20 -1.41 20.53
CA GLN A 43 2.90 -2.70 21.14
C GLN A 43 2.88 -3.82 20.12
N THR A 44 2.20 -3.65 18.98
CA THR A 44 1.98 -4.74 18.02
C THR A 44 3.26 -5.09 17.26
N ILE A 45 3.93 -4.10 16.67
CA ILE A 45 5.15 -4.28 15.87
C ILE A 45 6.38 -4.31 16.79
N GLY A 46 6.43 -3.43 17.79
CA GLY A 46 7.54 -3.32 18.73
C GLY A 46 7.84 -4.61 19.49
N THR A 47 6.85 -5.46 19.77
CA THR A 47 7.03 -6.75 20.46
C THR A 47 7.09 -7.95 19.53
N ALA A 48 6.74 -7.80 18.26
CA ALA A 48 6.72 -8.91 17.32
C ALA A 48 8.11 -9.44 17.02
N ARG A 49 8.23 -10.76 16.91
CA ARG A 49 9.45 -11.42 16.46
C ARG A 49 9.56 -11.45 14.93
N PHE A 50 8.46 -11.65 14.25
CA PHE A 50 8.39 -11.81 12.80
C PHE A 50 7.46 -10.77 12.19
N ILE A 51 7.99 -9.91 11.32
CA ILE A 51 7.26 -8.89 10.58
C ILE A 51 7.29 -9.22 9.09
N ALA A 52 6.12 -9.27 8.46
CA ALA A 52 6.00 -9.38 7.01
C ALA A 52 5.80 -7.98 6.41
N ASN A 53 6.82 -7.47 5.72
CA ASN A 53 6.77 -6.16 5.10
C ASN A 53 5.79 -6.14 3.91
N PRO A 54 4.91 -5.13 3.80
CA PRO A 54 3.90 -5.03 2.74
C PRO A 54 4.48 -5.04 1.32
N GLY A 55 3.67 -5.50 0.36
CA GLY A 55 3.93 -5.24 -1.05
C GLY A 55 3.46 -3.85 -1.47
N CYS A 56 4.18 -3.22 -2.40
CA CYS A 56 3.93 -1.82 -2.75
C CYS A 56 2.47 -1.54 -3.19
N HIS A 57 1.90 -2.32 -4.11
CA HIS A 57 0.48 -2.12 -4.48
C HIS A 57 -0.49 -2.39 -3.32
N ALA A 58 -0.16 -3.36 -2.47
CA ALA A 58 -0.99 -3.65 -1.30
C ALA A 58 -0.94 -2.52 -0.27
N THR A 59 0.21 -1.85 -0.10
CA THR A 59 0.35 -0.67 0.75
C THR A 59 -0.67 0.41 0.37
N GLY A 60 -0.72 0.81 -0.90
CA GLY A 60 -1.68 1.83 -1.35
C GLY A 60 -3.14 1.39 -1.25
N PHE A 61 -3.43 0.13 -1.62
CA PHE A 61 -4.76 -0.45 -1.49
C PHE A 61 -5.24 -0.48 -0.04
N LEU A 62 -4.41 -0.98 0.85
CA LEU A 62 -4.74 -1.13 2.27
C LEU A 62 -4.85 0.22 2.99
N ALA A 63 -4.03 1.20 2.62
CA ALA A 63 -4.16 2.55 3.14
C ALA A 63 -5.56 3.15 2.86
N ALA A 64 -6.16 2.82 1.71
CA ALA A 64 -7.50 3.29 1.35
C ALA A 64 -8.62 2.39 1.90
N ALA A 65 -8.50 1.06 1.76
CA ALA A 65 -9.58 0.12 2.02
C ALA A 65 -9.66 -0.35 3.48
N ALA A 66 -8.52 -0.64 4.12
CA ALA A 66 -8.52 -1.27 5.44
C ALA A 66 -9.13 -0.37 6.54
N PRO A 67 -8.90 0.94 6.60
CA PRO A 67 -9.60 1.81 7.55
C PRO A 67 -11.11 1.82 7.38
N LEU A 68 -11.58 1.88 6.13
CA LEU A 68 -13.02 1.89 5.84
C LEU A 68 -13.68 0.57 6.23
N ALA A 69 -12.99 -0.55 6.04
CA ALA A 69 -13.46 -1.86 6.49
C ALA A 69 -13.44 -1.98 8.02
N ALA A 70 -12.36 -1.55 8.68
CA ALA A 70 -12.24 -1.57 10.13
C ALA A 70 -13.29 -0.69 10.84
N LEU A 71 -13.66 0.43 10.23
CA LEU A 71 -14.72 1.33 10.69
C LEU A 71 -16.12 0.87 10.25
N ASN A 72 -16.23 -0.29 9.60
CA ASN A 72 -17.50 -0.85 9.11
C ASN A 72 -18.24 0.06 8.11
N VAL A 73 -17.54 0.92 7.40
CA VAL A 73 -18.04 1.74 6.28
C VAL A 73 -18.05 0.93 4.99
N LEU A 74 -16.93 0.22 4.71
CA LEU A 74 -16.80 -0.68 3.57
C LEU A 74 -17.30 -2.09 3.97
N PRO A 75 -18.40 -2.60 3.37
CA PRO A 75 -18.85 -3.97 3.62
C PRO A 75 -17.82 -5.01 3.16
N ARG A 76 -17.76 -6.15 3.84
CA ARG A 76 -16.79 -7.21 3.54
C ARG A 76 -17.03 -7.88 2.18
N ASP A 77 -18.26 -7.91 1.74
CA ASP A 77 -18.74 -8.47 0.45
C ASP A 77 -18.74 -7.44 -0.68
N TYR A 78 -18.25 -6.20 -0.43
CA TYR A 78 -18.20 -5.16 -1.44
C TYR A 78 -17.29 -5.61 -2.62
N PRO A 79 -17.79 -5.58 -3.89
CA PRO A 79 -17.01 -5.98 -5.08
C PRO A 79 -15.99 -4.89 -5.46
N LEU A 80 -14.92 -4.78 -4.67
CA LEU A 80 -13.97 -3.70 -4.79
C LEU A 80 -13.09 -3.84 -6.03
N THR A 81 -12.86 -2.71 -6.69
CA THR A 81 -11.91 -2.58 -7.81
C THR A 81 -10.73 -1.73 -7.39
N CYS A 82 -9.57 -2.00 -7.98
CA CYS A 82 -8.34 -1.26 -7.71
C CYS A 82 -7.53 -1.07 -8.99
N PHE A 83 -7.23 0.16 -9.32
CA PHE A 83 -6.32 0.56 -10.38
C PHE A 83 -5.04 1.12 -9.77
N SER A 84 -3.87 0.76 -10.28
CA SER A 84 -2.61 1.18 -9.66
C SER A 84 -1.53 1.46 -10.68
N LEU A 85 -1.13 2.73 -10.77
CA LEU A 85 0.02 3.18 -11.54
C LEU A 85 1.31 2.98 -10.73
N THR A 86 2.39 2.52 -11.38
CA THR A 86 3.70 2.37 -10.75
C THR A 86 4.82 2.68 -11.73
N GLY A 87 5.91 3.25 -11.20
CA GLY A 87 7.18 3.33 -11.91
C GLY A 87 7.79 1.94 -12.14
N TYR A 88 8.66 1.84 -13.17
CA TYR A 88 9.24 0.57 -13.61
C TYR A 88 10.19 -0.08 -12.60
N SER A 89 10.72 0.66 -11.62
CA SER A 89 11.56 0.09 -10.56
C SER A 89 10.85 -0.99 -9.74
N GLY A 90 9.49 -0.96 -9.70
CA GLY A 90 8.67 -1.98 -9.03
C GLY A 90 8.79 -3.38 -9.62
N GLY A 91 9.21 -3.51 -10.88
CA GLY A 91 9.47 -4.77 -11.55
C GLY A 91 10.85 -5.38 -11.28
N GLY A 92 11.70 -4.69 -10.52
CA GLY A 92 13.05 -5.12 -10.16
C GLY A 92 14.06 -5.04 -11.32
N LYS A 93 15.23 -5.62 -11.12
CA LYS A 93 16.41 -5.45 -12.00
C LYS A 93 16.13 -5.70 -13.49
N LYS A 94 15.31 -6.71 -13.82
CA LYS A 94 15.01 -7.03 -15.22
C LYS A 94 14.23 -5.91 -15.89
N MET A 95 13.16 -5.44 -15.27
CA MET A 95 12.32 -4.36 -15.81
C MET A 95 13.08 -3.03 -15.86
N ILE A 96 13.91 -2.73 -14.86
CA ILE A 96 14.78 -1.55 -14.86
C ILE A 96 15.69 -1.59 -16.09
N ALA A 97 16.37 -2.71 -16.34
CA ALA A 97 17.24 -2.85 -17.51
C ALA A 97 16.50 -2.71 -18.86
N GLU A 98 15.24 -3.19 -18.94
CA GLU A 98 14.40 -3.03 -20.14
C GLU A 98 14.06 -1.55 -20.40
N TYR A 99 13.67 -0.81 -19.35
CA TYR A 99 13.28 0.61 -19.48
C TYR A 99 14.48 1.55 -19.68
N GLU A 100 15.66 1.20 -19.18
CA GLU A 100 16.87 2.02 -19.27
C GLU A 100 17.76 1.66 -20.47
N ALA A 101 17.35 0.67 -21.30
CA ALA A 101 18.05 0.32 -22.52
C ALA A 101 17.97 1.47 -23.54
N GLY A 102 19.08 1.77 -24.20
CA GLY A 102 19.16 2.87 -25.19
C GLY A 102 18.30 2.64 -26.44
N ASP A 103 17.94 1.39 -26.71
CA ASP A 103 17.12 0.93 -27.84
C ASP A 103 15.79 0.31 -27.39
N LYS A 104 15.24 0.77 -26.28
CA LYS A 104 13.98 0.23 -25.75
C LYS A 104 12.84 0.38 -26.78
N GLY A 105 11.98 -0.65 -26.83
CA GLY A 105 10.83 -0.67 -27.75
C GLY A 105 9.81 0.45 -27.48
N ASN A 106 9.09 0.87 -28.52
CA ASN A 106 8.12 1.97 -28.43
C ASN A 106 7.03 1.75 -27.38
N GLU A 107 6.65 0.50 -27.11
CA GLU A 107 5.67 0.14 -26.09
C GLU A 107 6.11 0.50 -24.67
N LEU A 108 7.42 0.69 -24.44
CA LEU A 108 7.96 1.08 -23.13
C LEU A 108 7.83 2.58 -22.83
N TYR A 109 7.52 3.41 -23.84
CA TYR A 109 7.19 4.83 -23.68
C TYR A 109 5.72 5.08 -23.36
N SER A 110 4.92 4.02 -23.23
CA SER A 110 3.48 4.08 -22.96
C SER A 110 3.12 3.33 -21.68
N PRO A 111 2.12 3.78 -20.92
CA PRO A 111 1.60 3.01 -19.80
C PRO A 111 1.15 1.62 -20.23
N ARG A 112 1.59 0.56 -19.53
CA ARG A 112 1.27 -0.82 -19.85
C ARG A 112 0.52 -1.51 -18.72
N ILE A 113 -0.68 -2.00 -19.01
CA ILE A 113 -1.43 -2.87 -18.09
C ILE A 113 -0.70 -4.21 -18.01
N TYR A 114 -0.52 -4.72 -16.79
CA TYR A 114 0.04 -6.05 -16.58
C TYR A 114 -0.79 -6.85 -15.57
N GLY A 115 -0.41 -8.09 -15.28
CA GLY A 115 -1.20 -8.95 -14.37
C GLY A 115 -2.61 -9.24 -14.89
N THR A 116 -2.82 -9.26 -16.20
CA THR A 116 -4.11 -9.43 -16.90
C THR A 116 -4.81 -10.75 -16.63
N THR A 117 -4.11 -11.71 -16.03
CA THR A 117 -4.72 -12.97 -15.57
C THR A 117 -5.47 -12.84 -14.24
N LEU A 118 -5.45 -11.65 -13.61
CA LEU A 118 -6.05 -11.36 -12.30
C LEU A 118 -5.52 -12.28 -11.18
N LYS A 119 -4.27 -12.73 -11.29
CA LYS A 119 -3.59 -13.60 -10.31
C LYS A 119 -2.33 -12.92 -9.75
N HIS A 120 -2.42 -11.62 -9.46
CA HIS A 120 -1.27 -10.88 -8.93
C HIS A 120 -0.92 -11.35 -7.51
N LYS A 121 0.39 -11.42 -7.22
CA LYS A 121 0.93 -11.89 -5.94
C LYS A 121 0.48 -11.09 -4.70
N HIS A 122 0.02 -9.84 -4.87
CA HIS A 122 -0.47 -8.99 -3.77
C HIS A 122 -1.95 -9.21 -3.42
N LEU A 123 -2.72 -9.94 -4.23
CA LEU A 123 -4.16 -10.13 -3.98
C LEU A 123 -4.47 -10.80 -2.65
N ALA A 124 -3.65 -11.79 -2.27
CA ALA A 124 -3.85 -12.51 -1.00
C ALA A 124 -3.69 -11.58 0.23
N GLU A 125 -2.68 -10.69 0.23
CA GLU A 125 -2.49 -9.73 1.31
C GLU A 125 -3.55 -8.62 1.30
N MET A 126 -3.94 -8.11 0.10
CA MET A 126 -5.03 -7.14 -0.05
C MET A 126 -6.32 -7.67 0.56
N GLN A 127 -6.72 -8.90 0.22
CA GLN A 127 -7.93 -9.54 0.73
C GLN A 127 -7.87 -9.79 2.24
N LYS A 128 -6.81 -10.47 2.70
CA LYS A 128 -6.71 -10.91 4.09
C LYS A 128 -6.63 -9.73 5.07
N ILE A 129 -5.81 -8.72 4.77
CA ILE A 129 -5.56 -7.61 5.69
C ILE A 129 -6.72 -6.63 5.71
N SER A 130 -7.39 -6.38 4.57
CA SER A 130 -8.62 -5.57 4.55
C SER A 130 -9.83 -6.29 5.13
N GLY A 131 -9.79 -7.63 5.25
CA GLY A 131 -10.92 -8.42 5.71
C GLY A 131 -12.04 -8.62 4.68
N LEU A 132 -11.79 -8.32 3.41
CA LEU A 132 -12.74 -8.56 2.32
C LEU A 132 -12.95 -10.06 2.09
N GLU A 133 -14.17 -10.45 1.73
CA GLU A 133 -14.54 -11.85 1.41
C GLU A 133 -13.95 -12.32 0.08
N ALA A 134 -13.75 -11.41 -0.86
CA ALA A 134 -13.12 -11.68 -2.15
C ALA A 134 -11.95 -10.71 -2.41
N PRO A 135 -10.93 -11.13 -3.16
CA PRO A 135 -9.87 -10.21 -3.57
C PRO A 135 -10.44 -9.13 -4.53
N PRO A 136 -9.88 -7.91 -4.54
CA PRO A 136 -10.32 -6.88 -5.47
C PRO A 136 -10.04 -7.28 -6.93
N VAL A 137 -10.84 -6.77 -7.87
CA VAL A 137 -10.45 -6.74 -9.28
C VAL A 137 -9.32 -5.73 -9.41
N PHE A 138 -8.10 -6.24 -9.62
CA PHE A 138 -6.88 -5.45 -9.56
C PHE A 138 -6.26 -5.26 -10.94
N CYS A 139 -6.11 -3.99 -11.34
CA CYS A 139 -5.55 -3.58 -12.62
C CYS A 139 -4.26 -2.75 -12.40
N PRO A 140 -3.08 -3.38 -12.31
CA PRO A 140 -1.82 -2.66 -12.21
C PRO A 140 -1.34 -2.18 -13.58
N VAL A 141 -0.71 -1.00 -13.58
CA VAL A 141 -0.14 -0.35 -14.76
C VAL A 141 1.28 0.11 -14.44
N VAL A 142 2.24 -0.29 -15.25
CA VAL A 142 3.61 0.25 -15.20
C VAL A 142 3.77 1.32 -16.26
N ASP A 143 4.51 2.37 -15.94
CA ASP A 143 4.73 3.50 -16.84
C ASP A 143 6.20 3.94 -16.85
N ASP A 144 6.58 4.76 -17.83
CA ASP A 144 7.95 5.19 -18.12
C ASP A 144 8.46 6.27 -17.16
N TYR A 145 8.47 5.97 -15.88
CA TYR A 145 9.18 6.71 -14.83
C TYR A 145 9.76 5.73 -13.80
N TYR A 146 10.86 6.12 -13.17
CA TYR A 146 11.63 5.20 -12.32
C TYR A 146 10.84 4.76 -11.09
N ARG A 147 10.32 5.71 -10.28
CA ARG A 147 9.63 5.43 -9.01
C ARG A 147 8.48 6.39 -8.74
N GLY A 148 7.57 5.94 -7.91
CA GLY A 148 6.31 6.59 -7.57
C GLY A 148 5.12 5.68 -7.83
N MET A 149 4.05 5.86 -7.08
CA MET A 149 2.81 5.09 -7.19
C MET A 149 1.58 5.97 -6.98
N ALA A 150 0.51 5.62 -7.71
CA ALA A 150 -0.84 6.07 -7.44
C ALA A 150 -1.78 4.86 -7.48
N THR A 151 -2.19 4.39 -6.31
CA THR A 151 -3.11 3.25 -6.15
C THR A 151 -4.48 3.78 -5.81
N THR A 152 -5.46 3.48 -6.65
CA THR A 152 -6.83 4.04 -6.56
C THR A 152 -7.85 2.94 -6.39
N ILE A 153 -8.71 3.05 -5.38
CA ILE A 153 -9.95 2.27 -5.26
C ILE A 153 -11.14 3.11 -5.73
N GLN A 154 -12.12 2.45 -6.35
CA GLN A 154 -13.33 3.07 -6.86
C GLN A 154 -14.55 2.59 -6.05
N LEU A 155 -15.36 3.53 -5.58
CA LEU A 155 -16.48 3.25 -4.69
C LEU A 155 -17.79 3.80 -5.25
N HIS A 156 -18.83 2.97 -5.24
CA HIS A 156 -20.23 3.41 -5.35
C HIS A 156 -20.77 3.62 -3.94
N ASN A 157 -21.00 4.86 -3.55
CA ASN A 157 -21.33 5.25 -2.18
C ASN A 157 -22.61 4.59 -1.65
N ARG A 158 -23.58 4.31 -2.54
CA ARG A 158 -24.85 3.63 -2.21
C ARG A 158 -24.67 2.21 -1.62
N TYR A 159 -23.51 1.58 -1.86
CA TYR A 159 -23.21 0.25 -1.32
C TYR A 159 -22.34 0.30 -0.07
N LEU A 160 -21.90 1.51 0.34
CA LEU A 160 -21.22 1.72 1.61
C LEU A 160 -22.25 1.84 2.75
N ARG A 161 -21.88 1.42 3.94
CA ARG A 161 -22.75 1.57 5.11
C ARG A 161 -22.79 3.04 5.51
N GLY A 162 -24.02 3.55 5.72
CA GLY A 162 -24.26 4.96 5.96
C GLY A 162 -24.22 5.83 4.70
N GLN A 163 -23.88 5.27 3.54
CA GLN A 163 -23.84 5.95 2.24
C GLN A 163 -23.11 7.31 2.27
N PRO A 164 -21.91 7.38 2.85
CA PRO A 164 -21.18 8.64 2.99
C PRO A 164 -20.84 9.24 1.64
N THR A 165 -20.89 10.55 1.54
CA THR A 165 -20.39 11.33 0.40
C THR A 165 -18.86 11.25 0.31
N ALA A 166 -18.27 11.66 -0.82
CA ALA A 166 -16.81 11.74 -0.95
C ALA A 166 -16.18 12.67 0.11
N ARG A 167 -16.84 13.79 0.44
CA ARG A 167 -16.39 14.70 1.51
C ARG A 167 -16.38 14.02 2.88
N GLU A 168 -17.43 13.29 3.21
CA GLU A 168 -17.50 12.54 4.49
C GLU A 168 -16.47 11.42 4.56
N LEU A 169 -16.23 10.70 3.45
CA LEU A 169 -15.16 9.69 3.37
C LEU A 169 -13.77 10.32 3.58
N SER A 170 -13.53 11.52 3.04
CA SER A 170 -12.29 12.26 3.30
C SER A 170 -12.12 12.58 4.78
N LEU A 171 -13.17 13.04 5.46
CA LEU A 171 -13.14 13.33 6.90
C LEU A 171 -12.91 12.08 7.75
N ILE A 172 -13.56 10.95 7.39
CA ILE A 172 -13.39 9.66 8.05
C ILE A 172 -11.92 9.21 7.97
N LEU A 173 -11.32 9.24 6.77
CA LEU A 173 -9.93 8.86 6.57
C LEU A 173 -8.97 9.84 7.26
N ALA A 174 -9.23 11.14 7.20
CA ALA A 174 -8.43 12.16 7.88
C ALA A 174 -8.44 11.96 9.40
N ALA A 175 -9.58 11.63 9.98
CA ALA A 175 -9.68 11.32 11.40
C ALA A 175 -8.94 10.04 11.78
N TYR A 176 -9.01 9.00 10.92
CA TYR A 176 -8.30 7.75 11.14
C TYR A 176 -6.78 7.94 11.16
N TYR A 177 -6.24 8.72 10.23
CA TYR A 177 -4.79 8.95 10.07
C TYR A 177 -4.26 10.20 10.81
N ALA A 178 -5.08 10.92 11.60
CA ALA A 178 -4.72 12.20 12.20
C ALA A 178 -3.44 12.20 13.04
N LYS A 179 -3.03 11.05 13.58
CA LYS A 179 -1.84 10.91 14.44
C LYS A 179 -0.69 10.14 13.77
N GLN A 180 -0.83 9.83 12.50
CA GLN A 180 0.17 9.02 11.79
C GLN A 180 1.24 9.93 11.16
N PRO A 181 2.54 9.68 11.42
CA PRO A 181 3.60 10.57 10.94
C PRO A 181 3.88 10.40 9.43
N LEU A 182 3.60 9.23 8.87
CA LEU A 182 3.96 8.88 7.49
C LEU A 182 2.76 8.78 6.55
N VAL A 183 1.53 8.80 7.07
CA VAL A 183 0.30 8.78 6.26
C VAL A 183 -0.52 10.01 6.52
N SER A 184 -0.85 10.74 5.48
CA SER A 184 -1.69 11.94 5.52
C SER A 184 -2.88 11.83 4.56
N VAL A 185 -3.90 12.63 4.80
CA VAL A 185 -5.04 12.79 3.90
C VAL A 185 -5.09 14.24 3.44
N ALA A 186 -5.04 14.45 2.12
CA ALA A 186 -5.15 15.78 1.54
C ALA A 186 -6.52 16.40 1.85
N PRO A 187 -6.60 17.73 2.05
CA PRO A 187 -7.89 18.41 2.21
C PRO A 187 -8.82 18.13 1.02
N TYR A 188 -10.08 17.83 1.33
CA TYR A 188 -11.07 17.60 0.28
C TYR A 188 -11.28 18.88 -0.58
N SER A 189 -11.31 18.68 -1.91
CA SER A 189 -11.57 19.74 -2.86
C SER A 189 -12.59 19.28 -3.90
N ASP A 190 -13.54 20.15 -4.25
CA ASP A 190 -14.49 19.94 -5.34
C ASP A 190 -13.91 20.34 -6.71
N GLN A 191 -12.66 20.85 -6.73
CA GLN A 191 -12.00 21.26 -7.96
C GLN A 191 -11.35 20.08 -8.67
N PRO A 192 -11.41 20.01 -10.00
CA PRO A 192 -10.67 19.02 -10.78
C PRO A 192 -9.17 19.10 -10.49
N ALA A 193 -8.52 17.93 -10.36
CA ALA A 193 -7.09 17.86 -10.13
C ALA A 193 -6.44 16.74 -10.95
N TYR A 194 -5.18 16.95 -11.31
CA TYR A 194 -4.31 15.90 -11.86
C TYR A 194 -3.43 15.36 -10.73
N LEU A 195 -3.47 14.05 -10.49
CA LEU A 195 -2.71 13.38 -9.45
C LEU A 195 -1.52 12.64 -10.07
N ALA A 196 -0.36 13.28 -10.09
CA ALA A 196 0.84 12.65 -10.60
C ALA A 196 1.29 11.50 -9.69
N ALA A 197 1.52 10.32 -10.26
CA ALA A 197 1.91 9.13 -9.52
C ALA A 197 3.31 9.25 -8.87
N ASN A 198 4.19 10.07 -9.43
CA ASN A 198 5.54 10.30 -8.93
C ASN A 198 5.70 11.52 -8.01
N ALA A 199 4.59 12.15 -7.58
CA ALA A 199 4.65 13.37 -6.77
C ALA A 199 5.37 13.19 -5.42
N LEU A 200 5.37 11.99 -4.85
CA LEU A 200 6.05 11.67 -3.59
C LEU A 200 7.28 10.77 -3.81
N ALA A 201 7.80 10.71 -5.03
CA ALA A 201 9.02 9.96 -5.33
C ALA A 201 10.21 10.50 -4.51
N GLY A 202 10.97 9.60 -3.87
CA GLY A 202 12.09 9.97 -3.01
C GLY A 202 11.74 10.23 -1.56
N THR A 203 10.46 10.07 -1.18
CA THR A 203 10.02 10.21 0.22
C THR A 203 9.50 8.88 0.77
N ASP A 204 9.38 8.79 2.09
CA ASP A 204 8.79 7.65 2.78
C ASP A 204 7.35 7.93 3.24
N ARG A 205 6.74 9.01 2.74
CA ARG A 205 5.36 9.40 3.01
C ARG A 205 4.37 8.72 2.09
N LEU A 206 3.13 8.62 2.56
CA LEU A 206 1.95 8.28 1.78
C LEU A 206 0.88 9.35 1.97
N GLU A 207 0.30 9.82 0.87
CA GLU A 207 -0.80 10.75 0.89
C GLU A 207 -2.04 10.12 0.25
N LEU A 208 -3.17 10.19 0.96
CA LEU A 208 -4.48 9.86 0.42
C LEU A 208 -5.17 11.11 -0.11
N THR A 209 -5.69 11.03 -1.32
CA THR A 209 -6.60 12.04 -1.90
C THR A 209 -7.96 11.38 -2.11
N VAL A 210 -9.02 12.00 -1.61
CA VAL A 210 -10.40 11.58 -1.83
C VAL A 210 -11.05 12.55 -2.80
N SER A 211 -11.62 12.02 -3.89
CA SER A 211 -12.28 12.80 -4.92
C SER A 211 -13.59 12.12 -5.32
N GLY A 212 -14.53 12.90 -5.83
CA GLY A 212 -15.82 12.36 -6.27
C GLY A 212 -16.98 13.26 -5.89
N HIS A 213 -18.14 12.67 -5.78
CA HIS A 213 -19.40 13.36 -5.47
C HIS A 213 -20.27 12.50 -4.56
N GLU A 214 -21.54 12.84 -4.38
CA GLU A 214 -22.45 12.10 -3.46
C GLU A 214 -22.63 10.62 -3.80
N GLY A 215 -22.60 10.25 -5.09
CA GLY A 215 -22.87 8.87 -5.54
C GLY A 215 -21.63 8.01 -5.77
N GLN A 216 -20.48 8.61 -6.02
CA GLN A 216 -19.25 7.90 -6.39
C GLN A 216 -18.03 8.59 -5.80
N THR A 217 -17.11 7.78 -5.33
CA THR A 217 -15.84 8.23 -4.74
C THR A 217 -14.67 7.43 -5.28
N ILE A 218 -13.55 8.11 -5.51
CA ILE A 218 -12.25 7.48 -5.65
C ILE A 218 -11.36 7.87 -4.47
N VAL A 219 -10.60 6.92 -3.96
CA VAL A 219 -9.56 7.17 -2.96
C VAL A 219 -8.23 6.76 -3.58
N THR A 220 -7.35 7.73 -3.75
CA THR A 220 -6.03 7.55 -4.37
C THR A 220 -4.93 7.69 -3.33
N ALA A 221 -4.13 6.64 -3.14
CA ALA A 221 -2.92 6.66 -2.34
C ALA A 221 -1.71 6.94 -3.23
N ARG A 222 -0.98 8.03 -2.98
CA ARG A 222 0.27 8.37 -3.66
C ARG A 222 1.44 8.18 -2.70
N PHE A 223 2.51 7.57 -3.18
CA PHE A 223 3.73 7.27 -2.40
C PHE A 223 4.85 6.77 -3.31
N ASP A 224 6.04 6.65 -2.78
CA ASP A 224 7.16 6.00 -3.48
C ASP A 224 7.08 4.47 -3.30
N ASN A 225 7.08 3.72 -4.42
CA ASN A 225 7.06 2.25 -4.40
C ASN A 225 8.32 1.61 -3.78
N LEU A 226 9.43 2.35 -3.72
CA LEU A 226 10.68 1.95 -3.06
C LEU A 226 10.77 2.48 -1.63
N GLY A 227 10.16 3.64 -1.32
CA GLY A 227 10.05 4.24 0.01
C GLY A 227 8.99 3.55 0.86
N LYS A 228 7.87 4.23 1.13
CA LYS A 228 6.74 3.68 1.91
C LYS A 228 6.19 2.37 1.32
N GLY A 229 6.37 2.14 0.02
CA GLY A 229 5.97 0.89 -0.66
C GLY A 229 6.91 -0.30 -0.43
N ALA A 230 8.11 -0.11 0.09
CA ALA A 230 9.10 -1.19 0.27
C ALA A 230 10.10 -0.91 1.40
N SER A 231 11.28 -0.32 1.10
CA SER A 231 12.37 -0.16 2.08
C SER A 231 12.04 0.81 3.20
N GLY A 232 11.34 1.90 2.91
CA GLY A 232 10.91 2.87 3.93
C GLY A 232 9.98 2.22 4.96
N ALA A 233 9.02 1.40 4.52
CA ALA A 233 8.19 0.62 5.43
C ALA A 233 9.00 -0.38 6.28
N ALA A 234 10.04 -1.01 5.70
CA ALA A 234 10.91 -1.91 6.46
C ALA A 234 11.72 -1.16 7.53
N VAL A 235 12.24 0.03 7.21
CA VAL A 235 12.94 0.90 8.18
C VAL A 235 11.99 1.37 9.28
N GLN A 236 10.77 1.80 8.94
CA GLN A 236 9.74 2.16 9.93
C GLN A 236 9.46 1.00 10.89
N ASN A 237 9.24 -0.20 10.37
CA ASN A 237 9.04 -1.40 11.18
C ASN A 237 10.26 -1.71 12.07
N MET A 238 11.47 -1.58 11.53
CA MET A 238 12.70 -1.78 12.28
C MET A 238 12.85 -0.77 13.42
N ASN A 239 12.53 0.49 13.19
CA ASN A 239 12.55 1.53 14.23
C ASN A 239 11.63 1.17 15.40
N LEU A 240 10.38 0.79 15.10
CA LEU A 240 9.43 0.32 16.13
C LEU A 240 9.93 -0.93 16.85
N MET A 241 10.48 -1.91 16.13
CA MET A 241 11.05 -3.12 16.73
C MET A 241 12.20 -2.82 17.68
N LEU A 242 13.01 -1.79 17.40
CA LEU A 242 14.17 -1.42 18.19
C LEU A 242 13.85 -0.35 19.26
N GLY A 243 12.61 0.11 19.34
CA GLY A 243 12.20 1.16 20.26
C GLY A 243 12.74 2.54 19.92
N PHE A 244 13.08 2.77 18.68
CA PHE A 244 13.47 4.08 18.15
C PHE A 244 12.23 4.90 17.77
N GLU A 245 12.46 6.21 17.56
CA GLU A 245 11.47 7.08 16.95
C GLU A 245 11.11 6.54 15.55
N GLU A 246 9.81 6.44 15.28
CA GLU A 246 9.25 5.71 14.13
C GLU A 246 9.78 6.21 12.78
N THR A 247 10.02 7.53 12.66
CA THR A 247 10.46 8.18 11.43
C THR A 247 11.99 8.31 11.30
N ARG A 248 12.75 7.76 12.24
CA ARG A 248 14.21 7.87 12.25
C ARG A 248 14.84 7.37 10.95
N GLY A 249 15.58 8.23 10.26
CA GLY A 249 16.27 7.93 9.00
C GLY A 249 15.36 7.83 7.79
N LEU A 250 14.06 8.18 7.93
CA LEU A 250 13.11 8.27 6.82
C LEU A 250 13.04 9.69 6.26
N VAL A 251 12.71 9.81 4.98
CA VAL A 251 12.52 11.08 4.27
C VAL A 251 11.05 11.46 4.32
N LEU A 252 10.74 12.57 5.04
CA LEU A 252 9.39 13.09 5.24
C LEU A 252 9.00 14.15 4.20
#